data_a96240999b0bf7acfca2d636bb4bfdb6
#
_entry.id   a96240999b0bf7acfca2d636bb4bfdb6
#
_cell.length_a   1.000
_cell.length_b   1.000
_cell.length_c   1.000
_cell.angle_alpha   90.00
_cell.angle_beta   90.00
_cell.angle_gamma   90.00
#
_symmetry.space_group_name_H-M   'P 1'
#
loop_
_entity.id
_entity.type
_entity.pdbx_description
1 polymer ?
#
loop_
_entity_poly.entity_id
_entity_poly.type
_entity_poly.pdbx_seq_one_letter_code
_entity_poly.pdbx_strand_id
1 'polypeptide(L)'
;DVEIEENVRLDPRLNRDFLASIEEHGVLVPVLAVRTEGRGKPLVREGQRRIQAARQVGLSAVPVYVRTVDVTDTTAARAQRVIEQMVTNDHRAPLTEAERARGINQLLLEGVSPTKVARGLSTSKDAVSAAKVAIDSEKAMTALGSGQLSLVEASRFVEFDGDDAAQSELIKVAGTDQFDHRVAQL
;
A
#
# COMPACT_ATOMS: atom_id res chain seq x y z
N ASP A 1 13.08 -9.80 20.28
CA ASP A 1 12.80 -8.43 19.85
C ASP A 1 12.86 -8.37 18.33
N VAL A 2 11.85 -7.81 17.67
CA VAL A 2 11.75 -7.73 16.22
C VAL A 2 11.44 -6.29 15.80
N GLU A 3 11.93 -5.89 14.62
CA GLU A 3 11.59 -4.63 13.97
C GLU A 3 10.42 -4.85 12.99
N ILE A 4 9.57 -3.83 12.82
CA ILE A 4 8.48 -3.87 11.84
C ILE A 4 8.94 -3.08 10.62
N GLU A 5 8.90 -3.72 9.44
CA GLU A 5 9.17 -3.05 8.18
C GLU A 5 8.02 -2.08 7.84
N GLU A 6 8.36 -0.95 7.22
CA GLU A 6 7.38 -0.05 6.65
C GLU A 6 6.55 -0.77 5.58
N ASN A 7 5.22 -0.68 5.67
CA ASN A 7 4.31 -1.39 4.79
C ASN A 7 3.55 -0.38 3.92
N VAL A 8 3.22 -0.79 2.71
CA VAL A 8 2.34 -0.05 1.79
C VAL A 8 0.98 0.25 2.43
N ARG A 9 0.48 -0.64 3.30
CA ARG A 9 -0.74 -0.43 4.06
C ARG A 9 -0.46 0.42 5.31
N LEU A 10 -1.02 1.63 5.36
CA LEU A 10 -0.81 2.61 6.42
C LEU A 10 -1.61 2.32 7.70
N ASP A 11 -2.80 1.72 7.58
CA ASP A 11 -3.68 1.42 8.71
C ASP A 11 -4.03 -0.07 8.79
N PRO A 12 -3.40 -0.82 9.67
CA PRO A 12 -3.78 -2.19 9.94
C PRO A 12 -5.04 -2.20 10.81
N ARG A 13 -6.21 -2.12 10.24
CA ARG A 13 -7.50 -2.13 10.95
C ARG A 13 -7.52 -3.19 12.05
N LEU A 14 -7.25 -2.76 13.28
CA LEU A 14 -7.34 -3.57 14.49
C LEU A 14 -8.75 -3.40 15.06
N ASN A 15 -9.69 -4.24 14.60
CA ASN A 15 -11.04 -4.24 15.15
C ASN A 15 -11.08 -4.93 16.53
N ARG A 16 -12.17 -4.68 17.30
CA ARG A 16 -12.34 -5.21 18.66
C ARG A 16 -12.27 -6.73 18.72
N ASP A 17 -12.90 -7.41 17.76
CA ASP A 17 -12.97 -8.88 17.75
C ASP A 17 -11.59 -9.50 17.52
N PHE A 18 -10.78 -8.87 16.66
CA PHE A 18 -9.41 -9.32 16.44
C PHE A 18 -8.52 -9.09 17.67
N LEU A 19 -8.67 -7.95 18.36
CA LEU A 19 -7.93 -7.69 19.60
C LEU A 19 -8.35 -8.68 20.70
N ALA A 20 -9.65 -8.92 20.90
CA ALA A 20 -10.16 -9.88 21.86
C ALA A 20 -9.64 -11.31 21.56
N SER A 21 -9.63 -11.72 20.31
CA SER A 21 -9.07 -13.01 19.89
C SER A 21 -7.57 -13.13 20.21
N ILE A 22 -6.79 -12.07 19.99
CA ILE A 22 -5.36 -12.08 20.32
C ILE A 22 -5.13 -12.03 21.84
N GLU A 23 -5.97 -11.35 22.58
CA GLU A 23 -5.91 -11.31 24.06
C GLU A 23 -6.22 -12.68 24.66
N GLU A 24 -7.25 -13.38 24.17
CA GLU A 24 -7.69 -14.66 24.69
C GLU A 24 -6.80 -15.83 24.27
N HIS A 25 -6.41 -15.88 23.00
CA HIS A 25 -5.72 -17.05 22.43
C HIS A 25 -4.24 -16.81 22.13
N GLY A 26 -3.78 -15.56 22.24
CA GLY A 26 -2.45 -15.18 21.76
C GLY A 26 -2.34 -15.18 20.24
N VAL A 27 -1.11 -15.13 19.75
CA VAL A 27 -0.82 -15.21 18.31
C VAL A 27 -0.61 -16.67 17.92
N LEU A 28 -1.65 -17.32 17.40
CA LEU A 28 -1.63 -18.75 17.03
C LEU A 28 -0.79 -19.03 15.78
N VAL A 29 -0.81 -18.13 14.80
CA VAL A 29 -0.05 -18.27 13.57
C VAL A 29 1.22 -17.42 13.66
N PRO A 30 2.43 -18.02 13.59
CA PRO A 30 3.68 -17.28 13.67
C PRO A 30 3.76 -16.15 12.67
N VAL A 31 4.39 -15.05 13.06
CA VAL A 31 4.77 -13.98 12.14
C VAL A 31 6.05 -14.37 11.41
N LEU A 32 6.17 -13.98 10.16
CA LEU A 32 7.38 -14.21 9.37
C LEU A 32 8.32 -13.00 9.51
N ALA A 33 9.54 -13.25 9.96
CA ALA A 33 10.60 -12.25 9.99
C ALA A 33 11.82 -12.73 9.21
N VAL A 34 12.58 -11.78 8.71
CA VAL A 34 13.81 -12.02 7.97
C VAL A 34 14.97 -11.43 8.75
N ARG A 35 16.02 -12.22 8.96
CA ARG A 35 17.28 -11.74 9.49
C ARG A 35 18.31 -11.66 8.36
N THR A 36 18.88 -10.49 8.17
CA THR A 36 20.01 -10.30 7.27
C THR A 36 21.30 -10.53 8.05
N GLU A 37 22.26 -11.25 7.49
CA GLU A 37 23.58 -11.39 8.13
C GLU A 37 24.18 -10.01 8.45
N GLY A 38 24.70 -9.85 9.67
CA GLY A 38 25.25 -8.58 10.16
C GLY A 38 24.24 -7.56 10.69
N ARG A 39 22.90 -7.80 10.59
CA ARG A 39 21.87 -6.99 11.25
C ARG A 39 21.38 -7.64 12.54
N GLY A 40 21.28 -6.86 13.63
CA GLY A 40 20.97 -7.36 14.95
C GLY A 40 19.57 -7.93 15.14
N LYS A 41 18.51 -7.24 14.67
CA LYS A 41 17.12 -7.62 14.90
C LYS A 41 16.46 -8.15 13.63
N PRO A 42 15.65 -9.24 13.73
CA PRO A 42 14.85 -9.69 12.60
C PRO A 42 13.79 -8.65 12.22
N LEU A 43 13.60 -8.44 10.92
CA LEU A 43 12.64 -7.52 10.34
C LEU A 43 11.37 -8.28 9.95
N VAL A 44 10.23 -7.88 10.50
CA VAL A 44 8.94 -8.53 10.24
C VAL A 44 8.45 -8.24 8.82
N ARG A 45 8.25 -9.31 8.04
CA ARG A 45 7.76 -9.27 6.67
C ARG A 45 6.26 -9.48 6.59
N GLU A 46 5.76 -10.47 7.32
CA GLU A 46 4.34 -10.80 7.37
C GLU A 46 3.83 -10.91 8.80
N GLY A 47 2.57 -10.53 9.00
CA GLY A 47 1.91 -10.60 10.30
C GLY A 47 2.03 -9.34 11.15
N GLN A 48 2.30 -8.19 10.56
CA GLN A 48 2.41 -6.91 11.26
C GLN A 48 1.19 -6.60 12.13
N ARG A 49 -0.04 -6.85 11.61
CA ARG A 49 -1.28 -6.69 12.40
C ARG A 49 -1.25 -7.51 13.69
N ARG A 50 -0.74 -8.75 13.62
CA ARG A 50 -0.64 -9.64 14.79
C ARG A 50 0.32 -9.10 15.83
N ILE A 51 1.46 -8.54 15.41
CA ILE A 51 2.41 -7.89 16.33
C ILE A 51 1.83 -6.63 16.95
N GLN A 52 1.17 -5.80 16.16
CA GLN A 52 0.55 -4.58 16.67
C GLN A 52 -0.57 -4.89 17.65
N ALA A 53 -1.45 -5.85 17.32
CA ALA A 53 -2.47 -6.31 18.25
C ALA A 53 -1.87 -6.90 19.54
N ALA A 54 -0.86 -7.75 19.42
CA ALA A 54 -0.16 -8.32 20.58
C ALA A 54 0.46 -7.25 21.49
N ARG A 55 1.06 -6.21 20.90
CA ARG A 55 1.57 -5.05 21.66
C ARG A 55 0.44 -4.29 22.35
N GLN A 56 -0.68 -4.07 21.66
CA GLN A 56 -1.82 -3.33 22.19
C GLN A 56 -2.50 -4.05 23.35
N VAL A 57 -2.61 -5.37 23.29
CA VAL A 57 -3.18 -6.20 24.39
C VAL A 57 -2.14 -6.61 25.43
N GLY A 58 -0.88 -6.16 25.30
CA GLY A 58 0.15 -6.37 26.32
C GLY A 58 0.78 -7.77 26.36
N LEU A 59 0.74 -8.54 25.28
CA LEU A 59 1.44 -9.85 25.24
C LEU A 59 2.94 -9.67 25.36
N SER A 60 3.57 -10.46 26.23
CA SER A 60 5.00 -10.42 26.48
C SER A 60 5.83 -11.05 25.35
N ALA A 61 5.24 -11.95 24.56
CA ALA A 61 5.91 -12.63 23.47
C ALA A 61 4.93 -13.06 22.37
N VAL A 62 5.44 -13.19 21.15
CA VAL A 62 4.71 -13.73 19.99
C VAL A 62 5.58 -14.75 19.27
N PRO A 63 5.00 -15.82 18.67
CA PRO A 63 5.75 -16.76 17.88
C PRO A 63 6.24 -16.09 16.58
N VAL A 64 7.55 -16.21 16.30
CA VAL A 64 8.19 -15.64 15.12
C VAL A 64 8.94 -16.74 14.39
N TYR A 65 8.63 -16.94 13.12
CA TYR A 65 9.45 -17.72 12.21
C TYR A 65 10.50 -16.82 11.57
N VAL A 66 11.77 -17.04 11.88
CA VAL A 66 12.88 -16.24 11.36
C VAL A 66 13.60 -17.00 10.25
N ARG A 67 13.62 -16.42 9.05
CA ARG A 67 14.43 -16.89 7.93
C ARG A 67 15.67 -16.01 7.79
N THR A 68 16.85 -16.61 7.84
CA THR A 68 18.10 -15.91 7.53
C THR A 68 18.26 -15.82 6.01
N VAL A 69 18.61 -14.67 5.51
CA VAL A 69 18.86 -14.41 4.09
C VAL A 69 20.18 -13.65 3.93
N ASP A 70 20.96 -14.11 2.98
CA ASP A 70 22.11 -13.37 2.47
C ASP A 70 21.58 -12.30 1.52
N VAL A 71 21.29 -11.14 2.05
CA VAL A 71 20.82 -10.06 1.17
C VAL A 71 21.81 -8.90 1.24
N THR A 72 22.48 -8.72 0.14
CA THR A 72 22.88 -7.38 -0.27
C THR A 72 21.60 -6.56 -0.40
N ASP A 73 21.45 -5.49 0.37
CA ASP A 73 20.30 -4.56 0.33
C ASP A 73 20.35 -3.77 -1.00
N THR A 74 20.07 -4.48 -2.09
CA THR A 74 20.05 -3.90 -3.43
C THR A 74 18.69 -3.24 -3.70
N THR A 75 18.70 -2.21 -4.52
CA THR A 75 17.47 -1.58 -5.05
C THR A 75 16.51 -2.62 -5.63
N ALA A 76 17.03 -3.61 -6.34
CA ALA A 76 16.22 -4.70 -6.91
C ALA A 76 15.53 -5.56 -5.83
N ALA A 77 16.22 -5.86 -4.73
CA ALA A 77 15.66 -6.62 -3.62
C ALA A 77 14.58 -5.82 -2.87
N ARG A 78 14.75 -4.50 -2.70
CA ARG A 78 13.74 -3.61 -2.12
C ARG A 78 12.50 -3.54 -3.00
N ALA A 79 12.67 -3.30 -4.29
CA ALA A 79 11.58 -3.26 -5.25
C ALA A 79 10.78 -4.57 -5.28
N GLN A 80 11.47 -5.72 -5.29
CA GLN A 80 10.81 -7.01 -5.24
C GLN A 80 9.96 -7.18 -3.98
N ARG A 81 10.45 -6.71 -2.83
CA ARG A 81 9.69 -6.72 -1.56
C ARG A 81 8.42 -5.90 -1.61
N VAL A 82 8.47 -4.69 -2.16
CA VAL A 82 7.29 -3.82 -2.30
C VAL A 82 6.25 -4.50 -3.20
N ILE A 83 6.67 -5.10 -4.31
CA ILE A 83 5.78 -5.86 -5.20
C ILE A 83 5.13 -7.03 -4.44
N GLU A 84 5.92 -7.83 -3.72
CA GLU A 84 5.41 -8.97 -2.94
C GLU A 84 4.40 -8.53 -1.86
N GLN A 85 4.68 -7.42 -1.15
CA GLN A 85 3.76 -6.86 -0.17
C GLN A 85 2.45 -6.41 -0.82
N MET A 86 2.50 -5.70 -1.94
CA MET A 86 1.31 -5.24 -2.64
C MET A 86 0.46 -6.41 -3.12
N VAL A 87 1.07 -7.41 -3.76
CA VAL A 87 0.38 -8.62 -4.24
C VAL A 87 -0.22 -9.41 -3.08
N THR A 88 0.54 -9.63 -2.00
CA THR A 88 0.05 -10.38 -0.83
C THR A 88 -1.10 -9.65 -0.13
N ASN A 89 -1.05 -8.34 -0.05
CA ASN A 89 -2.12 -7.52 0.53
C ASN A 89 -3.38 -7.58 -0.33
N ASP A 90 -3.25 -7.47 -1.65
CA ASP A 90 -4.37 -7.54 -2.60
C ASP A 90 -5.12 -8.88 -2.52
N HIS A 91 -4.41 -9.98 -2.32
CA HIS A 91 -5.02 -11.31 -2.16
C HIS A 91 -5.80 -11.50 -0.85
N ARG A 92 -5.45 -10.75 0.21
CA ARG A 92 -6.09 -10.88 1.54
C ARG A 92 -7.22 -9.88 1.76
N ALA A 93 -6.99 -8.65 1.39
CA ALA A 93 -7.96 -7.57 1.36
C ALA A 93 -7.44 -6.52 0.39
N PRO A 94 -8.23 -6.13 -0.63
CA PRO A 94 -7.79 -5.20 -1.66
C PRO A 94 -7.19 -3.92 -1.06
N LEU A 95 -6.09 -3.48 -1.63
CA LEU A 95 -5.53 -2.16 -1.34
C LEU A 95 -6.48 -1.09 -1.85
N THR A 96 -6.60 0.00 -1.12
CA THR A 96 -7.23 1.21 -1.66
C THR A 96 -6.43 1.74 -2.85
N GLU A 97 -7.06 2.47 -3.75
CA GLU A 97 -6.35 3.08 -4.88
C GLU A 97 -5.27 4.06 -4.42
N ALA A 98 -5.45 4.71 -3.27
CA ALA A 98 -4.42 5.55 -2.66
C ALA A 98 -3.21 4.75 -2.13
N GLU A 99 -3.43 3.60 -1.50
CA GLU A 99 -2.34 2.70 -1.08
C GLU A 99 -1.60 2.15 -2.29
N ARG A 100 -2.34 1.80 -3.35
CA ARG A 100 -1.79 1.34 -4.63
C ARG A 100 -0.93 2.44 -5.29
N ALA A 101 -1.40 3.69 -5.31
CA ALA A 101 -0.65 4.83 -5.83
C ALA A 101 0.67 5.03 -5.07
N ARG A 102 0.64 4.97 -3.73
CA ARG A 102 1.86 5.09 -2.89
C ARG A 102 2.86 3.96 -3.17
N GLY A 103 2.40 2.71 -3.25
CA GLY A 103 3.27 1.58 -3.55
C GLY A 103 3.90 1.67 -4.95
N ILE A 104 3.14 2.08 -5.95
CA ILE A 104 3.64 2.34 -7.31
C ILE A 104 4.70 3.44 -7.28
N ASN A 105 4.42 4.56 -6.62
CA ASN A 105 5.38 5.67 -6.52
C ASN A 105 6.66 5.25 -5.81
N GLN A 106 6.57 4.48 -4.73
CA GLN A 106 7.74 3.94 -4.03
C GLN A 106 8.62 3.10 -4.97
N LEU A 107 8.01 2.22 -5.79
CA LEU A 107 8.75 1.42 -6.77
C LEU A 107 9.46 2.28 -7.82
N LEU A 108 8.80 3.36 -8.28
CA LEU A 108 9.40 4.29 -9.23
C LEU A 108 10.58 5.06 -8.61
N LEU A 109 10.47 5.49 -7.34
CA LEU A 109 11.55 6.13 -6.60
C LEU A 109 12.74 5.20 -6.34
N GLU A 110 12.49 3.89 -6.20
CA GLU A 110 13.53 2.85 -6.13
C GLU A 110 14.16 2.55 -7.51
N GLY A 111 13.80 3.32 -8.56
CA GLY A 111 14.39 3.19 -9.90
C GLY A 111 13.82 2.03 -10.72
N VAL A 112 12.71 1.42 -10.31
CA VAL A 112 12.03 0.40 -11.12
C VAL A 112 11.33 1.05 -12.31
N SER A 113 11.59 0.54 -13.52
CA SER A 113 10.96 1.10 -14.71
C SER A 113 9.42 0.90 -14.67
N PRO A 114 8.63 1.85 -15.22
CA PRO A 114 7.15 1.74 -15.25
C PRO A 114 6.66 0.42 -15.86
N THR A 115 7.36 -0.09 -16.88
CA THR A 115 7.03 -1.38 -17.50
C THR A 115 7.20 -2.57 -16.54
N LYS A 116 8.25 -2.55 -15.70
CA LYS A 116 8.47 -3.59 -14.68
C LYS A 116 7.45 -3.48 -13.55
N VAL A 117 7.11 -2.26 -13.13
CA VAL A 117 6.05 -2.00 -12.13
C VAL A 117 4.71 -2.54 -12.63
N ALA A 118 4.30 -2.15 -13.84
CA ALA A 118 3.04 -2.59 -14.45
C ALA A 118 2.96 -4.13 -14.53
N ARG A 119 4.05 -4.79 -14.94
CA ARG A 119 4.11 -6.26 -14.99
C ARG A 119 4.05 -6.89 -13.61
N GLY A 120 4.84 -6.39 -12.65
CA GLY A 120 4.93 -6.95 -11.29
C GLY A 120 3.62 -6.86 -10.51
N LEU A 121 2.84 -5.79 -10.74
CA LEU A 121 1.55 -5.54 -10.10
C LEU A 121 0.35 -5.96 -10.96
N SER A 122 0.56 -6.58 -12.11
CA SER A 122 -0.51 -6.96 -13.08
C SER A 122 -1.45 -5.80 -13.41
N THR A 123 -0.88 -4.60 -13.62
CA THR A 123 -1.62 -3.37 -13.93
C THR A 123 -1.19 -2.77 -15.27
N SER A 124 -1.87 -1.73 -15.75
CA SER A 124 -1.50 -1.04 -16.98
C SER A 124 -0.39 -0.01 -16.77
N LYS A 125 0.32 0.34 -17.84
CA LYS A 125 1.30 1.44 -17.80
C LYS A 125 0.61 2.79 -17.55
N ASP A 126 -0.61 2.95 -18.03
CA ASP A 126 -1.41 4.16 -17.83
C ASP A 126 -1.75 4.34 -16.36
N ALA A 127 -2.15 3.25 -15.66
CA ALA A 127 -2.36 3.27 -14.21
C ALA A 127 -1.08 3.62 -13.44
N VAL A 128 0.10 3.13 -13.88
CA VAL A 128 1.39 3.49 -13.27
C VAL A 128 1.70 4.97 -13.49
N SER A 129 1.45 5.51 -14.69
CA SER A 129 1.63 6.93 -14.99
C SER A 129 0.66 7.80 -14.20
N ALA A 130 -0.60 7.39 -14.12
CA ALA A 130 -1.65 8.06 -13.36
C ALA A 130 -1.32 8.12 -11.85
N ALA A 131 -0.84 7.04 -11.27
CA ALA A 131 -0.42 7.01 -9.87
C ALA A 131 0.70 8.02 -9.57
N LYS A 132 1.67 8.16 -10.50
CA LYS A 132 2.74 9.14 -10.39
C LYS A 132 2.24 10.59 -10.38
N VAL A 133 1.20 10.89 -11.15
CA VAL A 133 0.60 12.23 -11.20
C VAL A 133 -0.25 12.48 -9.94
N ALA A 134 -1.08 11.50 -9.57
CA ALA A 134 -2.02 11.66 -8.46
C ALA A 134 -1.35 11.84 -7.08
N ILE A 135 -0.15 11.29 -6.90
CA ILE A 135 0.54 11.28 -5.59
C ILE A 135 0.86 12.69 -5.05
N ASP A 136 1.04 13.66 -5.94
CA ASP A 136 1.40 15.03 -5.58
C ASP A 136 0.19 15.90 -5.21
N SER A 137 -1.06 15.41 -5.42
CA SER A 137 -2.29 16.12 -5.08
C SER A 137 -2.95 15.48 -3.84
N GLU A 138 -3.05 16.25 -2.75
CA GLU A 138 -3.71 15.80 -1.52
C GLU A 138 -5.20 15.47 -1.74
N LYS A 139 -5.90 16.28 -2.56
CA LYS A 139 -7.30 16.07 -2.88
C LYS A 139 -7.51 14.80 -3.72
N ALA A 140 -6.66 14.57 -4.72
CA ALA A 140 -6.69 13.35 -5.52
C ALA A 140 -6.43 12.12 -4.64
N MET A 141 -5.44 12.17 -3.76
CA MET A 141 -5.12 11.08 -2.83
C MET A 141 -6.24 10.82 -1.82
N THR A 142 -6.95 11.85 -1.38
CA THR A 142 -8.13 11.71 -0.51
C THR A 142 -9.28 11.01 -1.24
N ALA A 143 -9.58 11.43 -2.47
CA ALA A 143 -10.61 10.84 -3.32
C ALA A 143 -10.30 9.38 -3.70
N LEU A 144 -9.03 9.06 -3.98
CA LEU A 144 -8.55 7.68 -4.16
C LEU A 144 -8.73 6.83 -2.90
N GLY A 145 -8.42 7.40 -1.74
CA GLY A 145 -8.54 6.70 -0.45
C GLY A 145 -9.97 6.38 -0.05
N SER A 146 -10.92 7.25 -0.44
CA SER A 146 -12.36 7.05 -0.24
C SER A 146 -13.03 6.21 -1.33
N GLY A 147 -12.31 5.84 -2.39
CA GLY A 147 -12.86 5.10 -3.52
C GLY A 147 -13.75 5.93 -4.45
N GLN A 148 -13.67 7.25 -4.38
CA GLN A 148 -14.42 8.16 -5.26
C GLN A 148 -13.83 8.23 -6.66
N LEU A 149 -12.52 8.07 -6.81
CA LEU A 149 -11.81 8.11 -8.08
C LEU A 149 -11.00 6.82 -8.28
N SER A 150 -10.91 6.37 -9.53
CA SER A 150 -9.87 5.45 -9.98
C SER A 150 -8.54 6.17 -10.18
N LEU A 151 -7.43 5.44 -10.30
CA LEU A 151 -6.11 6.04 -10.57
C LEU A 151 -6.10 6.89 -11.84
N VAL A 152 -6.76 6.43 -12.91
CA VAL A 152 -6.81 7.16 -14.18
C VAL A 152 -7.61 8.44 -14.05
N GLU A 153 -8.78 8.38 -13.40
CA GLU A 153 -9.59 9.57 -13.13
C GLU A 153 -8.87 10.57 -12.22
N ALA A 154 -8.16 10.08 -11.20
CA ALA A 154 -7.38 10.94 -10.32
C ALA A 154 -6.29 11.72 -11.05
N SER A 155 -5.63 11.13 -12.04
CA SER A 155 -4.62 11.83 -12.84
C SER A 155 -5.22 12.97 -13.68
N ARG A 156 -6.45 12.81 -14.18
CA ARG A 156 -7.17 13.85 -14.90
C ARG A 156 -7.73 14.92 -13.94
N PHE A 157 -8.18 14.50 -12.77
CA PHE A 157 -8.66 15.39 -11.71
C PHE A 157 -7.58 16.39 -11.24
N VAL A 158 -6.32 15.97 -11.20
CA VAL A 158 -5.17 16.84 -10.86
C VAL A 158 -4.98 17.97 -11.86
N GLU A 159 -5.40 17.82 -13.13
CA GLU A 159 -5.32 18.89 -14.13
C GLU A 159 -6.13 20.14 -13.70
N PHE A 160 -7.09 19.97 -12.79
CA PHE A 160 -7.96 21.02 -12.23
C PHE A 160 -7.59 21.40 -10.79
N ASP A 161 -6.34 21.13 -10.35
CA ASP A 161 -5.90 21.55 -9.02
C ASP A 161 -5.96 23.09 -8.89
N GLY A 162 -6.70 23.54 -7.86
CA GLY A 162 -6.99 24.95 -7.63
C GLY A 162 -8.38 25.40 -8.13
N ASP A 163 -9.09 24.59 -8.90
CA ASP A 163 -10.48 24.85 -9.31
C ASP A 163 -11.44 23.90 -8.58
N ASP A 164 -11.92 24.32 -7.39
CA ASP A 164 -12.80 23.52 -6.54
C ASP A 164 -14.18 23.25 -7.22
N ALA A 165 -14.63 24.13 -8.11
CA ALA A 165 -15.88 23.96 -8.83
C ALA A 165 -15.76 22.85 -9.87
N ALA A 166 -14.71 22.89 -10.69
CA ALA A 166 -14.41 21.85 -11.67
C ALA A 166 -14.19 20.48 -10.98
N GLN A 167 -13.39 20.46 -9.92
CA GLN A 167 -13.14 19.24 -9.15
C GLN A 167 -14.43 18.64 -8.56
N SER A 168 -15.33 19.49 -8.04
CA SER A 168 -16.62 19.02 -7.51
C SER A 168 -17.54 18.45 -8.60
N GLU A 169 -17.47 18.96 -9.81
CA GLU A 169 -18.22 18.43 -10.95
C GLU A 169 -17.67 17.07 -11.41
N LEU A 170 -16.35 16.92 -11.46
CA LEU A 170 -15.70 15.66 -11.80
C LEU A 170 -16.03 14.54 -10.81
N ILE A 171 -16.03 14.83 -9.50
CA ILE A 171 -16.43 13.85 -8.49
C ILE A 171 -17.87 13.35 -8.68
N LYS A 172 -18.81 14.20 -9.13
CA LYS A 172 -20.20 13.79 -9.36
C LYS A 172 -20.35 12.76 -10.48
N VAL A 173 -19.47 12.77 -11.45
CA VAL A 173 -19.49 11.87 -12.62
C VAL A 173 -18.42 10.78 -12.58
N ALA A 174 -17.65 10.73 -11.48
CA ALA A 174 -16.61 9.72 -11.28
C ALA A 174 -17.18 8.30 -11.36
N GLY A 175 -16.41 7.39 -11.93
CA GLY A 175 -16.82 6.00 -12.14
C GLY A 175 -17.84 5.79 -13.26
N THR A 176 -18.16 6.83 -14.04
CA THR A 176 -19.09 6.74 -15.18
C THR A 176 -18.38 7.04 -16.51
N ASP A 177 -19.00 6.65 -17.62
CA ASP A 177 -18.55 6.98 -18.98
C ASP A 177 -18.61 8.48 -19.30
N GLN A 178 -19.27 9.29 -18.46
CA GLN A 178 -19.36 10.73 -18.61
C GLN A 178 -18.11 11.47 -18.09
N PHE A 179 -17.22 10.82 -17.35
CA PHE A 179 -16.07 11.45 -16.71
C PHE A 179 -15.15 12.14 -17.74
N ASP A 180 -14.69 11.40 -18.74
CA ASP A 180 -13.82 11.94 -19.78
C ASP A 180 -14.49 13.03 -20.62
N HIS A 181 -15.81 12.91 -20.86
CA HIS A 181 -16.57 13.94 -21.54
C HIS A 181 -16.63 15.23 -20.71
N ARG A 182 -16.80 15.09 -19.38
CA ARG A 182 -16.81 16.26 -18.48
C ARG A 182 -15.44 16.93 -18.40
N VAL A 183 -14.36 16.14 -18.31
CA VAL A 183 -12.98 16.65 -18.38
C VAL A 183 -12.76 17.50 -19.65
N ALA A 184 -13.31 17.07 -20.79
CA ALA A 184 -13.15 17.80 -22.05
C ALA A 184 -14.00 19.06 -22.16
N GLN A 185 -14.99 19.26 -21.29
CA GLN A 185 -15.87 20.45 -21.27
C GLN A 185 -15.38 21.53 -20.30
N LEU A 186 -14.56 21.18 -19.32
CA LEU A 186 -13.99 22.08 -18.31
C LEU A 186 -12.70 22.70 -18.81
#